data_8871da6b9a92224a6b6cd26c2091e5f9
#
_entry.id   8871da6b9a92224a6b6cd26c2091e5f9
#
_cell.length_a   1.000
_cell.length_b   1.000
_cell.length_c   1.000
_cell.angle_alpha   90.00
_cell.angle_beta   90.00
_cell.angle_gamma   90.00
#
_symmetry.space_group_name_H-M   'P 1'
#
loop_
_entity.id
_entity.type
_entity.pdbx_description
1 polymer ?
#
loop_
_entity_poly.entity_id
_entity_poly.type
_entity_poly.pdbx_seq_one_letter_code
_entity_poly.pdbx_strand_id
1 'polypeptide(L)'
;MVDSGKHTKIRSQRPFDYFIMAGCDCFAGIMDINMRDVFLEPSVGIEIHKKGRELLQSMLGKDIPVSMPISTPLIKYGHASCLGSELTFPDIGQVGIKSNFTNYEQAIESLGKKIDFASAGMTGFYLDYFEKLKAAFPDEKVHWGWQWEGPVTTAWELVGESFMYDLYDKPELVNQLMRVVTESIVDYCKFFCEVEGTELLDPTPDYGRVCDDIAAMLPPDMWPEFVLPYWQMFFDGPTKEAKIHCEDMTAKHLKYLDGAGIVDYDSGISPKLNPKIINENTSMPFGWRLGSFNYDEMSTQDVSDFVFQAAADGASYVFTCMEYIMCEPETIEKVRVFNNSAEKAKQMLNSGKTKEDIAELVSANGRKKFWANWHH
;
A
#
# COMPACT_ATOMS: atom_id res chain seq x y z
N MET A 1 7.22 -24.64 -8.79
CA MET A 1 5.87 -24.43 -9.38
C MET A 1 4.94 -24.26 -8.19
N VAL A 2 4.45 -23.05 -7.97
CA VAL A 2 3.44 -22.79 -6.95
C VAL A 2 2.19 -23.59 -7.31
N ASP A 3 1.61 -24.26 -6.32
CA ASP A 3 0.29 -24.87 -6.48
C ASP A 3 -0.75 -23.76 -6.70
N SER A 4 -0.90 -23.36 -7.96
CA SER A 4 -1.81 -22.29 -8.41
C SER A 4 -3.29 -22.57 -8.08
N GLY A 5 -3.62 -23.78 -7.60
CA GLY A 5 -4.98 -24.17 -7.23
C GLY A 5 -5.47 -23.63 -5.89
N LYS A 6 -4.58 -23.22 -4.98
CA LYS A 6 -4.95 -22.89 -3.61
C LYS A 6 -5.42 -21.46 -3.41
N HIS A 7 -5.10 -20.53 -4.32
CA HIS A 7 -5.31 -19.09 -4.11
C HIS A 7 -5.89 -18.32 -5.30
N THR A 8 -6.25 -18.99 -6.41
CA THR A 8 -6.74 -18.29 -7.60
C THR A 8 -8.15 -17.74 -7.36
N LYS A 9 -8.25 -16.50 -6.92
CA LYS A 9 -9.50 -15.75 -6.99
C LYS A 9 -9.58 -15.10 -8.37
N ILE A 10 -10.59 -15.46 -9.16
CA ILE A 10 -10.86 -14.85 -10.45
C ILE A 10 -11.69 -13.59 -10.21
N ARG A 11 -11.35 -12.48 -10.88
CA ARG A 11 -12.02 -11.17 -10.76
C ARG A 11 -13.54 -11.26 -10.89
N SER A 12 -14.06 -12.10 -11.80
CA SER A 12 -15.48 -12.32 -11.99
C SER A 12 -16.22 -12.90 -10.78
N GLN A 13 -15.51 -13.47 -9.82
CA GLN A 13 -16.07 -14.04 -8.60
C GLN A 13 -16.08 -13.06 -7.43
N ARG A 14 -15.45 -11.89 -7.58
CA ARG A 14 -15.41 -10.84 -6.57
C ARG A 14 -16.45 -9.77 -6.90
N PRO A 15 -17.43 -9.51 -6.02
CA PRO A 15 -18.32 -8.38 -6.18
C PRO A 15 -17.54 -7.06 -6.13
N PHE A 16 -18.00 -6.07 -6.88
CA PHE A 16 -17.42 -4.73 -6.81
C PHE A 16 -17.62 -4.12 -5.43
N ASP A 17 -16.57 -3.46 -4.94
CA ASP A 17 -16.58 -2.79 -3.64
C ASP A 17 -15.83 -1.46 -3.70
N TYR A 18 -15.81 -0.74 -2.58
CA TYR A 18 -15.03 0.49 -2.43
C TYR A 18 -14.68 0.74 -0.97
N PHE A 19 -13.66 1.55 -0.72
CA PHE A 19 -13.38 2.05 0.62
C PHE A 19 -12.73 3.44 0.58
N ILE A 20 -12.93 4.18 1.65
CA ILE A 20 -12.23 5.41 1.97
C ILE A 20 -11.48 5.16 3.27
N MET A 21 -10.20 5.50 3.31
CA MET A 21 -9.35 5.32 4.47
C MET A 21 -8.74 6.65 4.88
N ALA A 22 -8.59 6.88 6.17
CA ALA A 22 -7.87 8.02 6.71
C ALA A 22 -7.01 7.57 7.90
N GLY A 23 -5.82 8.11 7.98
CA GLY A 23 -4.84 7.82 9.02
C GLY A 23 -4.29 9.07 9.70
N CYS A 24 -3.18 8.90 10.39
CA CYS A 24 -2.53 9.94 11.18
C CYS A 24 -2.23 11.22 10.37
N ASP A 25 -1.82 11.07 9.12
CA ASP A 25 -1.49 12.17 8.23
C ASP A 25 -2.70 13.06 7.89
N CYS A 26 -3.86 12.45 7.59
CA CYS A 26 -5.11 13.18 7.38
C CYS A 26 -5.51 13.93 8.66
N PHE A 27 -5.46 13.26 9.82
CA PHE A 27 -5.83 13.89 11.09
C PHE A 27 -4.88 15.04 11.45
N ALA A 28 -3.58 14.89 11.18
CA ALA A 28 -2.59 15.95 11.37
C ALA A 28 -2.90 17.15 10.47
N GLY A 29 -3.25 16.92 9.20
CA GLY A 29 -3.65 17.99 8.28
C GLY A 29 -4.89 18.77 8.74
N ILE A 30 -5.94 18.07 9.21
CA ILE A 30 -7.14 18.69 9.74
C ILE A 30 -6.85 19.56 10.97
N MET A 31 -5.86 19.17 11.79
CA MET A 31 -5.52 19.83 13.05
C MET A 31 -4.35 20.81 12.90
N ASP A 32 -3.81 21.00 11.69
CA ASP A 32 -2.62 21.83 11.42
C ASP A 32 -1.40 21.45 12.30
N ILE A 33 -1.15 20.14 12.40
CA ILE A 33 -0.06 19.56 13.20
C ILE A 33 1.02 19.02 12.27
N ASN A 34 2.29 19.30 12.56
CA ASN A 34 3.40 18.75 11.80
C ASN A 34 3.48 17.23 11.91
N MET A 35 3.72 16.56 10.78
CA MET A 35 3.92 15.11 10.76
C MET A 35 5.12 14.65 11.58
N ARG A 36 6.17 15.47 11.66
CA ARG A 36 7.32 15.18 12.51
C ARG A 36 6.92 14.96 13.98
N ASP A 37 6.03 15.78 14.51
CA ASP A 37 5.57 15.65 15.89
C ASP A 37 4.71 14.40 16.04
N VAL A 38 3.89 14.07 15.04
CA VAL A 38 3.14 12.82 15.00
C VAL A 38 4.06 11.60 15.03
N PHE A 39 5.16 11.62 14.26
CA PHE A 39 6.11 10.53 14.24
C PHE A 39 6.88 10.35 15.55
N LEU A 40 7.21 11.44 16.25
CA LEU A 40 8.18 11.44 17.35
C LEU A 40 7.58 11.68 18.74
N GLU A 41 6.31 12.09 18.83
CA GLU A 41 5.64 12.38 20.09
C GLU A 41 4.36 11.57 20.28
N PRO A 42 4.37 10.47 21.05
CA PRO A 42 3.19 9.63 21.26
C PRO A 42 1.96 10.38 21.80
N SER A 43 2.17 11.44 22.57
CA SER A 43 1.08 12.30 23.06
C SER A 43 0.34 13.02 21.93
N VAL A 44 1.06 13.48 20.91
CA VAL A 44 0.49 14.08 19.70
C VAL A 44 -0.30 13.04 18.92
N GLY A 45 0.26 11.84 18.73
CA GLY A 45 -0.45 10.74 18.07
C GLY A 45 -1.75 10.34 18.76
N ILE A 46 -1.76 10.32 20.10
CA ILE A 46 -3.00 10.09 20.87
C ILE A 46 -4.01 11.22 20.64
N GLU A 47 -3.57 12.46 20.61
CA GLU A 47 -4.43 13.62 20.41
C GLU A 47 -5.08 13.64 19.04
N ILE A 48 -4.30 13.37 17.97
CA ILE A 48 -4.83 13.35 16.59
C ILE A 48 -5.86 12.22 16.40
N HIS A 49 -5.66 11.05 16.99
CA HIS A 49 -6.66 9.98 16.93
C HIS A 49 -7.94 10.33 17.69
N LYS A 50 -7.86 11.03 18.82
CA LYS A 50 -9.04 11.46 19.58
C LYS A 50 -9.84 12.53 18.86
N LYS A 51 -9.18 13.59 18.43
CA LYS A 51 -9.83 14.80 17.88
C LYS A 51 -9.98 14.73 16.35
N GLY A 52 -8.93 14.27 15.64
CA GLY A 52 -8.92 14.26 14.17
C GLY A 52 -9.98 13.35 13.57
N ARG A 53 -10.23 12.17 14.18
CA ARG A 53 -11.30 11.26 13.76
C ARG A 53 -12.69 11.90 13.87
N GLU A 54 -12.97 12.59 15.00
CA GLU A 54 -14.24 13.29 15.20
C GLU A 54 -14.42 14.45 14.23
N LEU A 55 -13.35 15.23 14.00
CA LEU A 55 -13.35 16.33 13.07
C LEU A 55 -13.59 15.85 11.63
N LEU A 56 -12.86 14.85 11.18
CA LEU A 56 -13.03 14.28 9.85
C LEU A 56 -14.47 13.76 9.63
N GLN A 57 -15.00 13.00 10.59
CA GLN A 57 -16.37 12.49 10.50
C GLN A 57 -17.40 13.63 10.45
N SER A 58 -17.14 14.73 11.18
CA SER A 58 -17.98 15.94 11.13
C SER A 58 -17.92 16.61 9.76
N MET A 59 -16.73 16.68 9.15
CA MET A 59 -16.51 17.28 7.83
C MET A 59 -17.16 16.45 6.70
N LEU A 60 -16.98 15.13 6.72
CA LEU A 60 -17.51 14.23 5.70
C LEU A 60 -19.01 14.00 5.82
N GLY A 61 -19.56 14.05 7.04
CA GLY A 61 -20.92 13.64 7.36
C GLY A 61 -20.98 12.21 7.86
N LYS A 62 -21.99 11.90 8.70
CA LYS A 62 -22.10 10.60 9.38
C LYS A 62 -22.41 9.43 8.44
N ASP A 63 -22.95 9.73 7.26
CA ASP A 63 -23.38 8.74 6.27
C ASP A 63 -22.24 8.26 5.35
N ILE A 64 -21.07 8.91 5.43
CA ILE A 64 -19.91 8.50 4.65
C ILE A 64 -19.09 7.49 5.46
N PRO A 65 -19.00 6.23 5.02
CA PRO A 65 -18.18 5.23 5.70
C PRO A 65 -16.69 5.48 5.43
N VAL A 66 -15.94 5.83 6.47
CA VAL A 66 -14.48 6.01 6.40
C VAL A 66 -13.83 5.06 7.39
N SER A 67 -12.89 4.28 6.92
CA SER A 67 -12.03 3.48 7.79
C SER A 67 -10.99 4.37 8.46
N MET A 68 -11.00 4.43 9.77
CA MET A 68 -10.12 5.27 10.60
C MET A 68 -9.48 4.42 11.72
N PRO A 69 -8.63 3.45 11.38
CA PRO A 69 -8.00 2.60 12.38
C PRO A 69 -7.09 3.41 13.30
N ILE A 70 -7.04 3.03 14.57
CA ILE A 70 -6.04 3.56 15.49
C ILE A 70 -4.74 2.80 15.26
N SER A 71 -3.68 3.54 14.96
CA SER A 71 -2.36 2.95 14.77
C SER A 71 -1.25 3.89 15.23
N THR A 72 -0.07 3.36 15.51
CA THR A 72 1.12 4.21 15.45
C THR A 72 1.25 4.75 14.02
N PRO A 73 1.99 5.84 13.79
CA PRO A 73 2.23 6.33 12.42
C PRO A 73 2.71 5.20 11.51
N LEU A 74 2.18 5.18 10.28
CA LEU A 74 2.57 4.18 9.29
C LEU A 74 3.96 4.49 8.74
N ILE A 75 4.92 3.62 9.01
CA ILE A 75 6.32 3.76 8.58
C ILE A 75 6.76 2.44 7.94
N LYS A 76 6.92 2.44 6.64
CA LYS A 76 7.30 1.25 5.86
C LYS A 76 8.75 0.80 6.08
N TYR A 77 9.56 1.63 6.73
CA TYR A 77 10.99 1.40 6.96
C TYR A 77 11.33 0.86 8.35
N GLY A 78 10.35 0.30 9.08
CA GLY A 78 10.57 -0.29 10.41
C GLY A 78 11.59 -1.41 10.38
N HIS A 79 11.47 -2.35 9.46
CA HIS A 79 12.44 -3.42 9.23
C HIS A 79 13.82 -2.85 8.86
N ALA A 80 13.90 -1.95 7.88
CA ALA A 80 15.18 -1.36 7.45
C ALA A 80 15.88 -0.56 8.57
N SER A 81 15.11 0.10 9.45
CA SER A 81 15.65 0.72 10.68
C SER A 81 16.31 -0.29 11.59
N CYS A 82 15.75 -1.50 11.74
CA CYS A 82 16.37 -2.60 12.50
C CYS A 82 17.71 -3.06 11.88
N LEU A 83 17.89 -2.85 10.59
CA LEU A 83 19.11 -3.18 9.85
C LEU A 83 20.16 -2.06 9.91
N GLY A 84 19.84 -0.94 10.59
CA GLY A 84 20.74 0.19 10.80
C GLY A 84 20.56 1.36 9.85
N SER A 85 19.52 1.35 8.99
CA SER A 85 19.21 2.49 8.12
C SER A 85 18.75 3.70 8.94
N GLU A 86 19.30 4.86 8.62
CA GLU A 86 18.89 6.14 9.23
C GLU A 86 17.58 6.63 8.63
N LEU A 87 16.63 6.98 9.49
CA LEU A 87 15.35 7.55 9.09
C LEU A 87 15.36 9.07 9.20
N THR A 88 14.64 9.73 8.29
CA THR A 88 14.42 11.18 8.32
C THR A 88 12.92 11.47 8.43
N PHE A 89 12.59 12.36 9.36
CA PHE A 89 11.19 12.68 9.69
C PHE A 89 10.86 14.09 9.21
N PRO A 90 10.09 14.24 8.12
CA PRO A 90 9.71 15.54 7.59
C PRO A 90 8.55 16.16 8.37
N ASP A 91 8.38 17.48 8.22
CA ASP A 91 7.22 18.19 8.76
C ASP A 91 5.92 17.87 8.02
N ILE A 92 6.01 17.56 6.73
CA ILE A 92 4.90 17.11 5.86
C ILE A 92 5.39 15.93 5.00
N GLY A 93 4.52 14.94 4.78
CA GLY A 93 4.80 13.78 3.94
C GLY A 93 5.33 12.57 4.71
N GLN A 94 5.96 11.67 3.99
CA GLN A 94 6.38 10.36 4.51
C GLN A 94 7.82 10.39 5.03
N VAL A 95 8.12 9.46 5.94
CA VAL A 95 9.48 9.23 6.44
C VAL A 95 10.39 8.85 5.29
N GLY A 96 11.59 9.40 5.28
CA GLY A 96 12.65 9.02 4.35
C GLY A 96 13.64 8.05 4.97
N ILE A 97 14.38 7.34 4.11
CA ILE A 97 15.41 6.37 4.49
C ILE A 97 16.72 6.68 3.78
N LYS A 98 17.85 6.37 4.42
CA LYS A 98 19.19 6.40 3.81
C LYS A 98 19.75 5.00 3.74
N SER A 99 20.35 4.66 2.59
CA SER A 99 21.11 3.42 2.42
C SER A 99 22.27 3.36 3.42
N ASN A 100 22.48 2.19 4.03
CA ASN A 100 23.48 2.04 5.09
C ASN A 100 24.63 1.10 4.74
N PHE A 101 24.56 0.37 3.63
CA PHE A 101 25.64 -0.51 3.16
C PHE A 101 26.30 0.04 1.91
N THR A 102 27.61 0.00 1.89
CA THR A 102 28.44 0.43 0.75
C THR A 102 28.82 -0.72 -0.19
N ASN A 103 28.61 -1.97 0.27
CA ASN A 103 28.85 -3.18 -0.52
C ASN A 103 27.95 -4.33 -0.07
N TYR A 104 27.79 -5.31 -0.95
CA TYR A 104 26.89 -6.45 -0.77
C TYR A 104 27.38 -7.44 0.29
N GLU A 105 28.70 -7.69 0.35
CA GLU A 105 29.28 -8.63 1.30
C GLU A 105 29.01 -8.18 2.74
N GLN A 106 29.14 -6.88 3.00
CA GLN A 106 28.83 -6.30 4.30
C GLN A 106 27.33 -6.44 4.63
N ALA A 107 26.45 -6.17 3.66
CA ALA A 107 25.01 -6.32 3.82
C ALA A 107 24.64 -7.79 4.11
N ILE A 108 25.13 -8.73 3.30
CA ILE A 108 24.90 -10.18 3.46
C ILE A 108 25.40 -10.67 4.81
N GLU A 109 26.62 -10.29 5.22
CA GLU A 109 27.16 -10.68 6.53
C GLU A 109 26.32 -10.13 7.69
N SER A 110 25.86 -8.88 7.58
CA SER A 110 25.06 -8.23 8.62
C SER A 110 23.70 -8.89 8.76
N LEU A 111 23.00 -9.13 7.64
CA LEU A 111 21.67 -9.76 7.58
C LEU A 111 21.69 -11.25 7.95
N GLY A 112 22.82 -11.93 7.72
CA GLY A 112 23.01 -13.33 8.12
C GLY A 112 23.14 -13.55 9.63
N LYS A 113 23.23 -12.46 10.43
CA LYS A 113 23.26 -12.52 11.90
C LYS A 113 21.84 -12.46 12.47
N LYS A 114 21.61 -13.14 13.59
CA LYS A 114 20.33 -13.03 14.29
C LYS A 114 20.13 -11.60 14.79
N ILE A 115 19.03 -10.98 14.39
CA ILE A 115 18.65 -9.63 14.78
C ILE A 115 17.66 -9.71 15.94
N ASP A 116 17.92 -8.96 17.01
CA ASP A 116 16.93 -8.71 18.05
C ASP A 116 16.08 -7.50 17.65
N PHE A 117 15.01 -7.76 16.90
CA PHE A 117 14.15 -6.72 16.37
C PHE A 117 13.54 -5.81 17.45
N ALA A 118 13.26 -6.34 18.64
CA ALA A 118 12.65 -5.55 19.71
C ALA A 118 13.56 -4.41 20.21
N SER A 119 14.89 -4.61 20.15
CA SER A 119 15.85 -3.61 20.58
C SER A 119 16.56 -2.88 19.44
N ALA A 120 16.39 -3.34 18.19
CA ALA A 120 17.09 -2.80 17.03
C ALA A 120 16.45 -1.50 16.50
N GLY A 121 17.31 -0.59 16.03
CA GLY A 121 16.89 0.68 15.43
C GLY A 121 15.97 1.50 16.36
N MET A 122 14.87 1.99 15.82
CA MET A 122 13.88 2.75 16.58
C MET A 122 12.71 1.88 17.09
N THR A 123 12.78 0.55 16.97
CA THR A 123 11.69 -0.35 17.33
C THR A 123 11.25 -0.19 18.77
N GLY A 124 12.19 -0.09 19.72
CA GLY A 124 11.85 0.11 21.13
C GLY A 124 11.02 1.38 21.40
N PHE A 125 11.29 2.46 20.67
CA PHE A 125 10.47 3.69 20.74
C PHE A 125 9.05 3.44 20.21
N TYR A 126 8.89 2.75 19.06
CA TYR A 126 7.58 2.50 18.47
C TYR A 126 6.78 1.42 19.20
N LEU A 127 7.43 0.52 19.95
CA LEU A 127 6.76 -0.38 20.89
C LEU A 127 6.20 0.41 22.08
N ASP A 128 6.95 1.33 22.67
CA ASP A 128 6.46 2.22 23.72
C ASP A 128 5.30 3.11 23.22
N TYR A 129 5.41 3.61 22.00
CA TYR A 129 4.33 4.39 21.36
C TYR A 129 3.06 3.54 21.25
N PHE A 130 3.18 2.30 20.76
CA PHE A 130 2.08 1.35 20.60
C PHE A 130 1.38 1.07 21.94
N GLU A 131 2.14 0.80 23.00
CA GLU A 131 1.59 0.57 24.34
C GLU A 131 0.88 1.82 24.91
N LYS A 132 1.39 3.02 24.66
CA LYS A 132 0.72 4.27 25.03
C LYS A 132 -0.60 4.47 24.31
N LEU A 133 -0.65 4.14 23.01
CA LEU A 133 -1.92 4.16 22.26
C LEU A 133 -2.91 3.15 22.80
N LYS A 134 -2.50 1.91 23.07
CA LYS A 134 -3.37 0.88 23.69
C LYS A 134 -3.93 1.34 25.02
N ALA A 135 -3.11 1.98 25.84
CA ALA A 135 -3.55 2.54 27.13
C ALA A 135 -4.55 3.70 26.95
N ALA A 136 -4.42 4.49 25.89
CA ALA A 136 -5.32 5.63 25.59
C ALA A 136 -6.64 5.21 24.93
N PHE A 137 -6.68 4.02 24.31
CA PHE A 137 -7.84 3.46 23.59
C PHE A 137 -8.10 2.00 23.99
N PRO A 138 -8.45 1.73 25.25
CA PRO A 138 -8.55 0.37 25.79
C PRO A 138 -9.68 -0.47 25.18
N ASP A 139 -10.69 0.19 24.60
CA ASP A 139 -11.87 -0.46 24.03
C ASP A 139 -11.78 -0.62 22.50
N GLU A 140 -10.68 -0.18 21.87
CA GLU A 140 -10.48 -0.24 20.44
C GLU A 140 -9.23 -1.06 20.09
N LYS A 141 -9.26 -1.71 18.92
CA LYS A 141 -8.04 -2.34 18.40
C LYS A 141 -7.06 -1.28 17.94
N VAL A 142 -5.86 -1.34 18.48
CA VAL A 142 -4.73 -0.50 18.08
C VAL A 142 -3.82 -1.33 17.19
N HIS A 143 -3.32 -0.74 16.10
CA HIS A 143 -2.42 -1.36 15.16
C HIS A 143 -1.02 -0.79 15.26
N TRP A 144 -0.02 -1.63 14.99
CA TRP A 144 1.37 -1.23 14.98
C TRP A 144 1.81 -0.87 13.56
N GLY A 145 2.04 0.42 13.29
CA GLY A 145 2.39 0.96 11.97
C GLY A 145 3.87 0.83 11.59
N TRP A 146 4.70 0.13 12.34
CA TRP A 146 6.13 -0.04 12.14
C TRP A 146 6.39 -1.22 11.20
N GLN A 147 6.33 -0.97 9.89
CA GLN A 147 6.21 -1.98 8.84
C GLN A 147 7.53 -2.25 8.08
N TRP A 148 7.42 -2.83 6.92
CA TRP A 148 8.51 -3.23 6.02
C TRP A 148 8.11 -3.00 4.57
N GLU A 149 9.11 -2.93 3.68
CA GLU A 149 8.93 -2.98 2.22
C GLU A 149 9.18 -4.40 1.69
N GLY A 150 8.83 -4.62 0.42
CA GLY A 150 9.07 -5.89 -0.26
C GLY A 150 10.56 -6.17 -0.52
N PRO A 151 10.88 -7.40 -0.96
CA PRO A 151 12.27 -7.83 -1.08
C PRO A 151 13.14 -6.98 -2.01
N VAL A 152 12.63 -6.60 -3.19
CA VAL A 152 13.40 -5.82 -4.17
C VAL A 152 13.60 -4.38 -3.69
N THR A 153 12.53 -3.78 -3.19
CA THR A 153 12.56 -2.42 -2.63
C THR A 153 13.52 -2.35 -1.45
N THR A 154 13.40 -3.29 -0.49
CA THR A 154 14.31 -3.32 0.67
C THR A 154 15.77 -3.54 0.25
N ALA A 155 16.04 -4.44 -0.69
CA ALA A 155 17.41 -4.65 -1.16
C ALA A 155 18.01 -3.39 -1.77
N TRP A 156 17.24 -2.71 -2.63
CA TRP A 156 17.64 -1.43 -3.22
C TRP A 156 17.86 -0.33 -2.17
N GLU A 157 16.97 -0.22 -1.20
CA GLU A 157 17.10 0.77 -0.11
C GLU A 157 18.37 0.57 0.71
N LEU A 158 18.77 -0.68 0.95
CA LEU A 158 19.94 -1.00 1.75
C LEU A 158 21.26 -0.70 1.05
N VAL A 159 21.39 -0.97 -0.26
CA VAL A 159 22.65 -0.82 -1.02
C VAL A 159 22.64 0.33 -2.03
N GLY A 160 21.48 0.98 -2.25
CA GLY A 160 21.34 2.14 -3.12
C GLY A 160 21.37 1.81 -4.61
N GLU A 161 21.68 2.83 -5.43
CA GLU A 161 21.58 2.78 -6.89
C GLU A 161 22.43 1.70 -7.56
N SER A 162 23.50 1.24 -6.92
CA SER A 162 24.36 0.17 -7.44
C SER A 162 23.57 -1.12 -7.68
N PHE A 163 22.46 -1.34 -6.96
CA PHE A 163 21.59 -2.49 -7.13
C PHE A 163 21.15 -2.67 -8.58
N MET A 164 20.75 -1.60 -9.27
CA MET A 164 20.26 -1.68 -10.66
C MET A 164 21.33 -2.08 -11.66
N TYR A 165 22.57 -1.68 -11.46
CA TYR A 165 23.70 -2.07 -12.33
C TYR A 165 24.18 -3.48 -12.03
N ASP A 166 24.23 -3.84 -10.75
CA ASP A 166 24.73 -5.12 -10.28
C ASP A 166 23.80 -6.30 -10.60
N LEU A 167 22.52 -6.05 -10.93
CA LEU A 167 21.64 -7.05 -11.55
C LEU A 167 22.25 -7.66 -12.83
N TYR A 168 23.04 -6.89 -13.59
CA TYR A 168 23.73 -7.32 -14.80
C TYR A 168 25.19 -7.74 -14.53
N ASP A 169 25.89 -6.98 -13.68
CA ASP A 169 27.32 -7.14 -13.48
C ASP A 169 27.67 -8.23 -12.43
N LYS A 170 26.78 -8.45 -11.45
CA LYS A 170 27.02 -9.36 -10.30
C LYS A 170 25.73 -10.12 -9.90
N PRO A 171 25.03 -10.79 -10.83
CA PRO A 171 23.71 -11.39 -10.57
C PRO A 171 23.73 -12.41 -9.42
N GLU A 172 24.80 -13.20 -9.25
CA GLU A 172 24.89 -14.17 -8.14
C GLU A 172 24.96 -13.47 -6.78
N LEU A 173 25.66 -12.35 -6.70
CA LEU A 173 25.79 -11.58 -5.46
C LEU A 173 24.46 -10.87 -5.11
N VAL A 174 23.77 -10.33 -6.12
CA VAL A 174 22.43 -9.77 -5.96
C VAL A 174 21.46 -10.86 -5.47
N ASN A 175 21.46 -12.04 -6.07
CA ASN A 175 20.62 -13.16 -5.62
C ASN A 175 20.93 -13.60 -4.18
N GLN A 176 22.19 -13.55 -3.74
CA GLN A 176 22.55 -13.81 -2.34
C GLN A 176 21.98 -12.74 -1.41
N LEU A 177 22.13 -11.45 -1.77
CA LEU A 177 21.52 -10.34 -1.01
C LEU A 177 20.01 -10.49 -0.92
N MET A 178 19.33 -10.69 -2.06
CA MET A 178 17.88 -10.85 -2.14
C MET A 178 17.37 -11.97 -1.23
N ARG A 179 18.10 -13.09 -1.17
CA ARG A 179 17.77 -14.21 -0.28
C ARG A 179 17.78 -13.79 1.19
N VAL A 180 18.91 -13.25 1.67
CA VAL A 180 19.06 -12.90 3.09
C VAL A 180 18.17 -11.74 3.49
N VAL A 181 17.90 -10.80 2.59
CA VAL A 181 16.91 -9.74 2.78
C VAL A 181 15.52 -10.33 2.98
N THR A 182 15.11 -11.25 2.10
CA THR A 182 13.77 -11.86 2.18
C THR A 182 13.62 -12.71 3.43
N GLU A 183 14.63 -13.50 3.80
CA GLU A 183 14.67 -14.27 5.06
C GLU A 183 14.51 -13.34 6.27
N SER A 184 15.22 -12.21 6.27
CA SER A 184 15.12 -11.21 7.34
C SER A 184 13.75 -10.54 7.39
N ILE A 185 13.13 -10.24 6.24
CA ILE A 185 11.74 -9.73 6.19
C ILE A 185 10.76 -10.75 6.77
N VAL A 186 10.88 -12.03 6.39
CA VAL A 186 10.01 -13.09 6.92
C VAL A 186 10.15 -13.23 8.43
N ASP A 187 11.37 -13.14 8.97
CA ASP A 187 11.60 -13.19 10.43
C ASP A 187 11.06 -11.92 11.12
N TYR A 188 11.20 -10.75 10.49
CA TYR A 188 10.57 -9.52 10.98
C TYR A 188 9.04 -9.62 10.99
N CYS A 189 8.45 -10.20 9.95
CA CYS A 189 6.99 -10.43 9.90
C CYS A 189 6.50 -11.35 11.03
N LYS A 190 7.27 -12.36 11.43
CA LYS A 190 6.94 -13.20 12.61
C LYS A 190 6.96 -12.37 13.89
N PHE A 191 8.00 -11.56 14.06
CA PHE A 191 8.08 -10.62 15.19
C PHE A 191 6.92 -9.62 15.19
N PHE A 192 6.57 -9.08 14.01
CA PHE A 192 5.40 -8.20 13.87
C PHE A 192 4.10 -8.90 14.29
N CYS A 193 3.89 -10.15 13.89
CA CYS A 193 2.75 -10.96 14.32
C CYS A 193 2.71 -11.14 15.84
N GLU A 194 3.87 -11.36 16.49
CA GLU A 194 3.96 -11.46 17.95
C GLU A 194 3.52 -10.14 18.65
N VAL A 195 3.96 -8.99 18.12
CA VAL A 195 3.56 -7.67 18.64
C VAL A 195 2.07 -7.41 18.47
N GLU A 196 1.52 -7.73 17.28
CA GLU A 196 0.08 -7.60 16.99
C GLU A 196 -0.79 -8.66 17.68
N GLY A 197 -0.20 -9.71 18.22
CA GLY A 197 -0.93 -10.82 18.87
C GLY A 197 -1.66 -11.69 17.87
N THR A 198 -1.11 -11.89 16.67
CA THR A 198 -1.66 -12.73 15.60
C THR A 198 -0.68 -13.82 15.19
N GLU A 199 -1.16 -14.94 14.61
CA GLU A 199 -0.30 -15.99 14.09
C GLU A 199 0.17 -15.71 12.64
N LEU A 200 -0.65 -15.01 11.87
CA LEU A 200 -0.43 -14.69 10.47
C LEU A 200 -0.69 -13.21 10.20
N LEU A 201 0.03 -12.67 9.23
CA LEU A 201 -0.24 -11.35 8.69
C LEU A 201 -1.61 -11.34 8.02
N ASP A 202 -2.46 -10.40 8.43
CA ASP A 202 -3.72 -10.14 7.75
C ASP A 202 -3.51 -9.00 6.75
N PRO A 203 -3.76 -9.23 5.45
CA PRO A 203 -3.59 -8.19 4.45
C PRO A 203 -4.67 -7.09 4.51
N THR A 204 -5.54 -7.12 5.52
CA THR A 204 -6.55 -6.10 5.75
C THR A 204 -6.36 -5.46 7.13
N PRO A 205 -6.08 -4.13 7.24
CA PRO A 205 -6.15 -3.15 6.14
C PRO A 205 -4.95 -3.16 5.18
N ASP A 206 -3.70 -3.39 5.62
CA ASP A 206 -2.53 -3.31 4.73
C ASP A 206 -1.32 -4.15 5.19
N TYR A 207 -1.47 -4.88 6.27
CA TYR A 207 -0.41 -5.75 6.79
C TYR A 207 -0.22 -6.97 5.92
N GLY A 208 0.62 -7.70 5.68
CA GLY A 208 0.71 -8.95 4.93
C GLY A 208 0.68 -8.81 3.41
N ARG A 209 0.54 -7.59 2.91
CA ARG A 209 0.73 -7.27 1.50
C ARG A 209 2.22 -7.07 1.22
N VAL A 210 2.72 -7.57 0.10
CA VAL A 210 4.01 -7.17 -0.41
C VAL A 210 3.86 -5.78 -1.03
N CYS A 211 4.59 -4.79 -0.54
CA CYS A 211 4.74 -3.48 -1.16
C CYS A 211 6.13 -3.43 -1.79
N ASP A 212 6.24 -3.53 -3.12
CA ASP A 212 7.53 -3.75 -3.78
C ASP A 212 7.66 -2.97 -5.10
N ASP A 213 7.59 -1.63 -4.98
CA ASP A 213 7.51 -0.73 -6.14
C ASP A 213 8.77 -0.76 -7.00
N ILE A 214 9.94 -0.95 -6.39
CA ILE A 214 11.21 -1.06 -7.13
C ILE A 214 11.21 -2.28 -8.06
N ALA A 215 10.43 -3.33 -7.77
CA ALA A 215 10.30 -4.48 -8.66
C ALA A 215 9.76 -4.09 -10.05
N ALA A 216 8.89 -3.09 -10.14
CA ALA A 216 8.37 -2.59 -11.42
C ALA A 216 9.41 -1.85 -12.27
N MET A 217 10.54 -1.43 -11.68
CA MET A 217 11.65 -0.81 -12.40
C MET A 217 12.52 -1.86 -13.11
N LEU A 218 12.46 -3.12 -12.69
CA LEU A 218 13.17 -4.21 -13.36
C LEU A 218 12.47 -4.57 -14.67
N PRO A 219 13.22 -4.84 -15.75
CA PRO A 219 12.64 -5.38 -16.99
C PRO A 219 11.81 -6.64 -16.73
N PRO A 220 10.66 -6.82 -17.41
CA PRO A 220 9.79 -7.97 -17.17
C PRO A 220 10.47 -9.35 -17.32
N ASP A 221 11.47 -9.45 -18.18
CA ASP A 221 12.23 -10.69 -18.41
C ASP A 221 13.20 -11.05 -17.28
N MET A 222 13.51 -10.10 -16.39
CA MET A 222 14.31 -10.33 -15.18
C MET A 222 13.45 -10.81 -13.99
N TRP A 223 12.14 -10.67 -14.04
CA TRP A 223 11.25 -11.05 -12.95
C TRP A 223 11.34 -12.51 -12.51
N PRO A 224 11.44 -13.50 -13.44
CA PRO A 224 11.58 -14.90 -13.06
C PRO A 224 12.81 -15.20 -12.20
N GLU A 225 13.85 -14.39 -12.29
CA GLU A 225 15.09 -14.57 -11.54
C GLU A 225 15.17 -13.70 -10.28
N PHE A 226 14.80 -12.42 -10.38
CA PHE A 226 15.07 -11.43 -9.33
C PHE A 226 13.84 -10.95 -8.54
N VAL A 227 12.63 -11.37 -8.93
CA VAL A 227 11.40 -10.92 -8.25
C VAL A 227 10.59 -12.12 -7.74
N LEU A 228 10.12 -12.98 -8.65
CA LEU A 228 9.15 -14.03 -8.30
C LEU A 228 9.64 -15.02 -7.26
N PRO A 229 10.91 -15.48 -7.23
CA PRO A 229 11.38 -16.40 -6.19
C PRO A 229 11.30 -15.79 -4.79
N TYR A 230 11.55 -14.49 -4.67
CA TYR A 230 11.58 -13.78 -3.39
C TYR A 230 10.18 -13.41 -2.91
N TRP A 231 9.28 -13.04 -3.81
CA TRP A 231 7.85 -12.92 -3.48
C TRP A 231 7.29 -14.26 -2.98
N GLN A 232 7.66 -15.36 -3.64
CA GLN A 232 7.22 -16.68 -3.20
C GLN A 232 7.74 -17.01 -1.80
N MET A 233 9.02 -16.73 -1.50
CA MET A 233 9.59 -16.90 -0.16
C MET A 233 8.81 -16.08 0.90
N PHE A 234 8.43 -14.84 0.57
CA PHE A 234 7.62 -14.01 1.45
C PHE A 234 6.22 -14.62 1.66
N PHE A 235 5.55 -15.06 0.59
CA PHE A 235 4.20 -15.63 0.68
C PHE A 235 4.17 -17.00 1.35
N ASP A 236 5.27 -17.75 1.31
CA ASP A 236 5.44 -19.00 2.06
C ASP A 236 5.70 -18.77 3.57
N GLY A 237 5.98 -17.53 3.95
CA GLY A 237 6.14 -17.09 5.33
C GLY A 237 4.81 -16.88 6.06
N PRO A 238 4.76 -16.01 7.09
CA PRO A 238 3.59 -15.81 7.93
C PRO A 238 2.49 -14.97 7.25
N THR A 239 2.12 -15.28 6.01
CA THR A 239 1.16 -14.54 5.19
C THR A 239 -0.14 -15.33 5.05
N LYS A 240 -1.27 -14.68 5.33
CA LYS A 240 -2.61 -15.30 5.22
C LYS A 240 -3.09 -15.41 3.77
N GLU A 241 -2.83 -14.40 2.97
CA GLU A 241 -3.16 -14.35 1.53
C GLU A 241 -2.02 -13.64 0.77
N ALA A 242 -1.73 -14.11 -0.43
CA ALA A 242 -0.75 -13.46 -1.30
C ALA A 242 -1.38 -12.23 -1.97
N LYS A 243 -1.16 -11.06 -1.42
CA LYS A 243 -1.56 -9.76 -2.00
C LYS A 243 -0.35 -8.91 -2.29
N ILE A 244 -0.45 -8.08 -3.33
CA ILE A 244 0.66 -7.24 -3.75
C ILE A 244 0.19 -5.80 -3.98
N HIS A 245 1.04 -4.87 -3.56
CA HIS A 245 1.08 -3.50 -4.02
C HIS A 245 2.38 -3.31 -4.80
N CYS A 246 2.27 -2.85 -6.04
CA CYS A 246 3.42 -2.55 -6.87
C CYS A 246 3.00 -1.52 -7.91
N GLU A 247 3.45 -0.29 -7.74
CA GLU A 247 3.20 0.80 -8.66
C GLU A 247 4.07 0.67 -9.92
N ASP A 248 3.75 1.42 -10.95
CA ASP A 248 4.57 1.54 -12.18
C ASP A 248 4.80 0.27 -13.00
N MET A 249 4.12 -0.83 -12.71
CA MET A 249 4.14 -1.97 -13.61
C MET A 249 3.64 -1.59 -15.01
N THR A 250 4.10 -2.33 -16.00
CA THR A 250 3.58 -2.26 -17.38
C THR A 250 2.71 -3.48 -17.67
N ALA A 251 1.94 -3.45 -18.76
CA ALA A 251 1.15 -4.60 -19.21
C ALA A 251 1.97 -5.91 -19.34
N LYS A 252 3.29 -5.78 -19.65
CA LYS A 252 4.18 -6.95 -19.77
C LYS A 252 4.49 -7.64 -18.45
N HIS A 253 4.39 -6.94 -17.31
CA HIS A 253 4.57 -7.51 -15.97
C HIS A 253 3.35 -8.31 -15.52
N LEU A 254 2.14 -7.88 -15.93
CA LEU A 254 0.87 -8.43 -15.42
C LEU A 254 0.74 -9.93 -15.61
N LYS A 255 1.32 -10.50 -16.67
CA LYS A 255 1.32 -11.94 -16.96
C LYS A 255 1.92 -12.80 -15.82
N TYR A 256 2.82 -12.21 -15.02
CA TYR A 256 3.48 -12.90 -13.91
C TYR A 256 2.60 -13.00 -12.67
N LEU A 257 1.63 -12.10 -12.52
CA LEU A 257 0.75 -12.09 -11.36
C LEU A 257 -0.16 -13.31 -11.33
N ASP A 258 -0.75 -13.69 -12.48
CA ASP A 258 -1.63 -14.88 -12.57
C ASP A 258 -0.90 -16.18 -12.21
N GLY A 259 0.42 -16.26 -12.47
CA GLY A 259 1.25 -17.44 -12.20
C GLY A 259 1.82 -17.50 -10.79
N ALA A 260 1.79 -16.42 -10.03
CA ALA A 260 2.41 -16.31 -8.70
C ALA A 260 1.47 -16.65 -7.53
N GLY A 261 0.24 -17.07 -7.80
CA GLY A 261 -0.75 -17.39 -6.75
C GLY A 261 -1.27 -16.17 -5.99
N ILE A 262 -1.07 -14.98 -6.52
CA ILE A 262 -1.54 -13.70 -5.96
C ILE A 262 -3.05 -13.63 -6.11
N VAL A 263 -3.74 -13.20 -5.06
CA VAL A 263 -5.21 -13.16 -5.01
C VAL A 263 -5.79 -11.75 -5.13
N ASP A 264 -4.95 -10.72 -5.06
CA ASP A 264 -5.34 -9.32 -5.17
C ASP A 264 -4.14 -8.45 -5.56
N TYR A 265 -4.34 -7.54 -6.49
CA TYR A 265 -3.36 -6.59 -6.96
C TYR A 265 -3.82 -5.16 -6.68
N ASP A 266 -3.02 -4.40 -5.97
CA ASP A 266 -3.14 -2.97 -5.82
C ASP A 266 -2.07 -2.30 -6.68
N SER A 267 -2.51 -1.64 -7.74
CA SER A 267 -1.62 -0.93 -8.67
C SER A 267 -1.17 0.44 -8.15
N GLY A 268 -1.64 0.83 -6.96
CA GLY A 268 -1.40 2.18 -6.46
C GLY A 268 -1.92 3.25 -7.42
N ILE A 269 -1.07 4.26 -7.66
CA ILE A 269 -1.33 5.31 -8.67
C ILE A 269 -0.33 5.12 -9.80
N SER A 270 -0.64 4.23 -10.72
CA SER A 270 0.26 3.89 -11.82
C SER A 270 0.03 4.74 -13.07
N PRO A 271 1.04 5.45 -13.58
CA PRO A 271 0.94 6.19 -14.85
C PRO A 271 1.04 5.29 -16.09
N LYS A 272 1.45 4.03 -15.92
CA LYS A 272 1.70 3.09 -17.04
C LYS A 272 0.57 2.11 -17.27
N LEU A 273 -0.39 2.05 -16.34
CA LEU A 273 -1.55 1.17 -16.39
C LEU A 273 -2.85 1.96 -16.27
N ASN A 274 -3.92 1.31 -16.60
CA ASN A 274 -5.28 1.72 -16.27
C ASN A 274 -6.16 0.46 -16.12
N PRO A 275 -7.38 0.56 -15.57
CA PRO A 275 -8.23 -0.60 -15.33
C PRO A 275 -8.50 -1.44 -16.57
N LYS A 276 -8.63 -0.82 -17.74
CA LYS A 276 -8.84 -1.55 -19.00
C LYS A 276 -7.63 -2.41 -19.35
N ILE A 277 -6.42 -1.84 -19.30
CA ILE A 277 -5.16 -2.58 -19.56
C ILE A 277 -5.01 -3.74 -18.59
N ILE A 278 -5.27 -3.52 -17.29
CA ILE A 278 -5.17 -4.58 -16.29
C ILE A 278 -6.21 -5.68 -16.61
N ASN A 279 -7.45 -5.29 -16.91
CA ASN A 279 -8.53 -6.21 -17.22
C ASN A 279 -8.25 -7.09 -18.46
N GLU A 280 -7.56 -6.57 -19.44
CA GLU A 280 -7.21 -7.27 -20.70
C GLU A 280 -6.00 -8.21 -20.53
N ASN A 281 -5.15 -8.00 -19.52
CA ASN A 281 -3.86 -8.70 -19.38
C ASN A 281 -3.78 -9.66 -18.17
N THR A 282 -4.77 -9.64 -17.26
CA THR A 282 -4.83 -10.57 -16.12
C THR A 282 -6.27 -10.85 -15.72
N SER A 283 -6.52 -12.02 -15.15
CA SER A 283 -7.84 -12.39 -14.57
C SER A 283 -7.98 -12.03 -13.09
N MET A 284 -6.90 -11.54 -12.48
CA MET A 284 -6.81 -11.27 -11.05
C MET A 284 -7.72 -10.11 -10.61
N PRO A 285 -8.32 -10.19 -9.41
CA PRO A 285 -8.93 -9.03 -8.76
C PRO A 285 -7.90 -7.91 -8.56
N PHE A 286 -8.31 -6.68 -8.85
CA PHE A 286 -7.45 -5.53 -8.64
C PHE A 286 -8.21 -4.31 -8.14
N GLY A 287 -7.51 -3.47 -7.37
CA GLY A 287 -7.96 -2.17 -6.93
C GLY A 287 -7.54 -1.06 -7.87
N TRP A 288 -8.29 0.05 -7.85
CA TRP A 288 -7.91 1.27 -8.56
C TRP A 288 -8.04 2.47 -7.63
N ARG A 289 -6.91 3.13 -7.35
CA ARG A 289 -6.81 4.23 -6.39
C ARG A 289 -7.02 5.57 -7.07
N LEU A 290 -7.86 6.43 -6.46
CA LEU A 290 -7.84 7.87 -6.71
C LEU A 290 -6.87 8.51 -5.72
N GLY A 291 -5.75 9.01 -6.23
CA GLY A 291 -4.70 9.61 -5.41
C GLY A 291 -5.09 11.00 -4.88
N SER A 292 -4.49 11.37 -3.76
CA SER A 292 -4.75 12.64 -3.09
C SER A 292 -4.49 13.86 -4.00
N PHE A 293 -3.40 13.84 -4.75
CA PHE A 293 -3.02 14.93 -5.65
C PHE A 293 -3.96 15.08 -6.86
N ASN A 294 -4.69 14.03 -7.25
CA ASN A 294 -5.63 14.13 -8.34
C ASN A 294 -6.85 14.99 -7.99
N TYR A 295 -7.20 15.09 -6.70
CA TYR A 295 -8.35 15.88 -6.26
C TYR A 295 -8.22 17.37 -6.56
N ASP A 296 -7.03 17.92 -6.59
CA ASP A 296 -6.81 19.34 -6.86
C ASP A 296 -7.21 19.71 -8.30
N GLU A 297 -6.92 18.83 -9.27
CA GLU A 297 -7.16 19.08 -10.68
C GLU A 297 -8.53 18.58 -11.17
N MET A 298 -9.22 17.74 -10.40
CA MET A 298 -10.50 17.14 -10.76
C MET A 298 -11.68 18.00 -10.31
N SER A 299 -12.66 18.18 -11.20
CA SER A 299 -14.01 18.60 -10.80
C SER A 299 -14.75 17.44 -10.12
N THR A 300 -15.85 17.73 -9.45
CA THR A 300 -16.76 16.70 -8.90
C THR A 300 -17.28 15.72 -9.96
N GLN A 301 -17.50 16.20 -11.21
CA GLN A 301 -17.87 15.34 -12.31
C GLN A 301 -16.72 14.41 -12.71
N ASP A 302 -15.48 14.90 -12.74
CA ASP A 302 -14.31 14.07 -13.04
C ASP A 302 -14.12 12.95 -11.99
N VAL A 303 -14.33 13.23 -10.71
CA VAL A 303 -14.29 12.22 -9.64
C VAL A 303 -15.36 11.14 -9.85
N SER A 304 -16.58 11.56 -10.19
CA SER A 304 -17.68 10.63 -10.52
C SER A 304 -17.33 9.76 -11.74
N ASP A 305 -16.84 10.39 -12.81
CA ASP A 305 -16.44 9.70 -14.04
C ASP A 305 -15.29 8.71 -13.79
N PHE A 306 -14.30 9.07 -12.96
CA PHE A 306 -13.21 8.17 -12.54
C PHE A 306 -13.75 6.88 -11.94
N VAL A 307 -14.67 6.98 -10.99
CA VAL A 307 -15.24 5.82 -10.30
C VAL A 307 -16.03 4.94 -11.26
N PHE A 308 -16.92 5.53 -12.05
CA PHE A 308 -17.74 4.76 -12.99
C PHE A 308 -16.90 4.13 -14.10
N GLN A 309 -15.91 4.85 -14.63
CA GLN A 309 -15.03 4.30 -15.66
C GLN A 309 -14.19 3.13 -15.11
N ALA A 310 -13.64 3.26 -13.90
CA ALA A 310 -12.87 2.17 -13.28
C ALA A 310 -13.72 0.91 -13.06
N ALA A 311 -14.94 1.07 -12.56
CA ALA A 311 -15.88 -0.04 -12.38
C ALA A 311 -16.28 -0.69 -13.72
N ALA A 312 -16.58 0.12 -14.74
CA ALA A 312 -16.91 -0.34 -16.09
C ALA A 312 -15.75 -1.11 -16.74
N ASP A 313 -14.52 -0.62 -16.58
CA ASP A 313 -13.32 -1.23 -17.14
C ASP A 313 -12.79 -2.43 -16.34
N GLY A 314 -13.46 -2.79 -15.23
CA GLY A 314 -13.24 -4.07 -14.57
C GLY A 314 -12.50 -4.03 -13.25
N ALA A 315 -12.24 -2.87 -12.66
CA ALA A 315 -11.74 -2.80 -11.29
C ALA A 315 -12.65 -3.59 -10.34
N SER A 316 -12.07 -4.36 -9.44
CA SER A 316 -12.80 -5.11 -8.41
C SER A 316 -13.22 -4.21 -7.27
N TYR A 317 -12.47 -3.16 -7.04
CA TYR A 317 -12.79 -2.10 -6.08
C TYR A 317 -12.09 -0.81 -6.47
N VAL A 318 -12.67 0.31 -6.02
CA VAL A 318 -12.05 1.62 -6.07
C VAL A 318 -11.81 2.13 -4.67
N PHE A 319 -10.75 2.90 -4.47
CA PHE A 319 -10.46 3.43 -3.15
C PHE A 319 -9.74 4.77 -3.20
N THR A 320 -9.78 5.47 -2.08
CA THR A 320 -8.98 6.66 -1.84
C THR A 320 -8.49 6.67 -0.41
N CYS A 321 -7.24 7.13 -0.22
CA CYS A 321 -6.68 7.39 1.09
C CYS A 321 -6.65 8.89 1.29
N MET A 322 -7.30 9.36 2.34
CA MET A 322 -7.27 10.78 2.70
C MET A 322 -5.94 11.08 3.38
N GLU A 323 -5.25 12.07 2.85
CA GLU A 323 -3.92 12.48 3.25
C GLU A 323 -3.91 13.93 3.78
N TYR A 324 -2.78 14.38 4.28
CA TYR A 324 -2.57 15.70 4.90
C TYR A 324 -3.14 16.86 4.08
N ILE A 325 -2.97 16.80 2.75
CA ILE A 325 -3.38 17.87 1.83
C ILE A 325 -4.88 17.88 1.49
N MET A 326 -5.65 16.88 1.92
CA MET A 326 -7.05 16.69 1.49
C MET A 326 -8.09 17.29 2.45
N CYS A 327 -7.71 18.25 3.28
CA CYS A 327 -8.56 18.75 4.37
C CYS A 327 -9.40 19.98 3.99
N GLU A 328 -9.23 20.52 2.79
CA GLU A 328 -9.98 21.66 2.31
C GLU A 328 -11.45 21.33 1.99
N PRO A 329 -12.41 22.24 2.23
CA PRO A 329 -13.85 21.98 2.01
C PRO A 329 -14.18 21.49 0.61
N GLU A 330 -13.49 21.98 -0.41
CA GLU A 330 -13.72 21.54 -1.80
C GLU A 330 -13.30 20.09 -2.00
N THR A 331 -12.16 19.69 -1.44
CA THR A 331 -11.68 18.29 -1.50
C THR A 331 -12.60 17.36 -0.72
N ILE A 332 -13.06 17.77 0.44
CA ILE A 332 -14.06 17.02 1.23
C ILE A 332 -15.33 16.76 0.42
N GLU A 333 -15.81 17.76 -0.35
CA GLU A 333 -16.98 17.55 -1.22
C GLU A 333 -16.68 16.55 -2.35
N LYS A 334 -15.48 16.60 -2.94
CA LYS A 334 -15.05 15.62 -3.95
C LYS A 334 -14.96 14.20 -3.37
N VAL A 335 -14.52 14.03 -2.12
CA VAL A 335 -14.53 12.72 -1.43
C VAL A 335 -15.96 12.21 -1.21
N ARG A 336 -16.90 13.08 -0.88
CA ARG A 336 -18.33 12.70 -0.81
C ARG A 336 -18.87 12.24 -2.17
N VAL A 337 -18.49 12.92 -3.25
CA VAL A 337 -18.86 12.52 -4.62
C VAL A 337 -18.24 11.16 -4.96
N PHE A 338 -16.98 10.92 -4.59
CA PHE A 338 -16.33 9.60 -4.73
C PHE A 338 -17.18 8.52 -4.05
N ASN A 339 -17.52 8.71 -2.77
CA ASN A 339 -18.35 7.76 -2.01
C ASN A 339 -19.68 7.48 -2.71
N ASN A 340 -20.41 8.54 -3.07
CA ASN A 340 -21.76 8.42 -3.65
C ASN A 340 -21.72 7.71 -5.01
N SER A 341 -20.72 7.98 -5.82
CA SER A 341 -20.53 7.33 -7.12
C SER A 341 -20.15 5.86 -6.96
N ALA A 342 -19.27 5.53 -6.01
CA ALA A 342 -18.86 4.16 -5.73
C ALA A 342 -19.99 3.32 -5.15
N GLU A 343 -20.75 3.86 -4.20
CA GLU A 343 -21.94 3.21 -3.65
C GLU A 343 -22.98 2.96 -4.73
N LYS A 344 -23.22 3.94 -5.62
CA LYS A 344 -24.14 3.79 -6.76
C LYS A 344 -23.68 2.67 -7.71
N ALA A 345 -22.40 2.62 -8.07
CA ALA A 345 -21.85 1.56 -8.91
C ALA A 345 -22.02 0.19 -8.26
N LYS A 346 -21.70 0.07 -6.95
CA LYS A 346 -21.88 -1.15 -6.16
C LYS A 346 -23.33 -1.63 -6.13
N GLN A 347 -24.29 -0.73 -5.87
CA GLN A 347 -25.71 -1.06 -5.86
C GLN A 347 -26.21 -1.51 -7.23
N MET A 348 -25.83 -0.84 -8.31
CA MET A 348 -26.21 -1.20 -9.67
C MET A 348 -25.70 -2.60 -10.03
N LEU A 349 -24.42 -2.89 -9.80
CA LEU A 349 -23.83 -4.20 -10.09
C LEU A 349 -24.46 -5.31 -9.22
N ASN A 350 -24.71 -5.06 -7.95
CA ASN A 350 -25.41 -6.00 -7.07
C ASN A 350 -26.87 -6.24 -7.45
N SER A 351 -27.51 -5.28 -8.11
CA SER A 351 -28.89 -5.45 -8.65
C SER A 351 -28.94 -6.14 -10.01
N GLY A 352 -27.80 -6.60 -10.53
CA GLY A 352 -27.69 -7.31 -11.80
C GLY A 352 -27.52 -6.43 -13.03
N LYS A 353 -27.24 -5.13 -12.84
CA LYS A 353 -26.80 -4.25 -13.93
C LYS A 353 -25.43 -4.66 -14.42
N THR A 354 -25.12 -4.39 -15.67
CA THR A 354 -23.87 -4.77 -16.32
C THR A 354 -22.82 -3.65 -16.20
N LYS A 355 -21.58 -3.96 -16.59
CA LYS A 355 -20.52 -2.94 -16.69
C LYS A 355 -20.81 -1.92 -17.78
N GLU A 356 -21.51 -2.31 -18.82
CA GLU A 356 -21.98 -1.42 -19.88
C GLU A 356 -23.02 -0.42 -19.34
N ASP A 357 -23.94 -0.86 -18.47
CA ASP A 357 -24.88 0.06 -17.78
C ASP A 357 -24.13 1.09 -16.93
N ILE A 358 -23.02 0.69 -16.26
CA ILE A 358 -22.17 1.61 -15.50
C ILE A 358 -21.44 2.58 -16.44
N ALA A 359 -20.91 2.10 -17.58
CA ALA A 359 -20.22 2.94 -18.56
C ALA A 359 -21.12 4.05 -19.13
N GLU A 360 -22.44 3.86 -19.16
CA GLU A 360 -23.40 4.89 -19.60
C GLU A 360 -23.45 6.10 -18.65
N LEU A 361 -23.03 5.93 -17.38
CA LEU A 361 -22.97 7.01 -16.39
C LEU A 361 -21.78 7.94 -16.58
N VAL A 362 -20.75 7.48 -17.30
CA VAL A 362 -19.55 8.28 -17.56
C VAL A 362 -19.88 9.39 -18.55
N SER A 363 -19.53 10.63 -18.21
CA SER A 363 -19.75 11.77 -19.10
C SER A 363 -18.95 11.66 -20.40
N ALA A 364 -19.37 12.38 -21.43
CA ALA A 364 -18.63 12.40 -22.70
C ALA A 364 -17.18 12.93 -22.56
N ASN A 365 -16.94 13.82 -21.60
CA ASN A 365 -15.61 14.34 -21.29
C ASN A 365 -14.78 13.31 -20.53
N GLY A 366 -15.38 12.61 -19.57
CA GLY A 366 -14.72 11.54 -18.81
C GLY A 366 -14.19 10.44 -19.70
N ARG A 367 -14.98 9.97 -20.68
CA ARG A 367 -14.55 8.97 -21.66
C ARG A 367 -13.33 9.38 -22.49
N LYS A 368 -13.15 10.68 -22.72
CA LYS A 368 -11.99 11.22 -23.45
C LYS A 368 -10.78 11.43 -22.54
N LYS A 369 -11.04 11.79 -21.27
CA LYS A 369 -10.01 12.17 -20.29
C LYS A 369 -9.32 10.94 -19.72
N PHE A 370 -10.09 9.94 -19.30
CA PHE A 370 -9.55 8.77 -18.63
C PHE A 370 -9.06 7.72 -19.64
N TRP A 371 -7.89 7.19 -19.39
CA TRP A 371 -7.19 6.12 -20.08
C TRP A 371 -6.55 6.51 -21.42
N ALA A 372 -7.08 7.42 -22.19
CA ALA A 372 -6.46 7.89 -23.43
C ALA A 372 -5.42 8.98 -23.18
N ASN A 373 -5.65 9.82 -22.19
CA ASN A 373 -4.84 11.01 -21.88
C ASN A 373 -4.57 11.14 -20.38
N TRP A 374 -4.62 10.03 -19.62
CA TRP A 374 -4.26 10.04 -18.22
C TRP A 374 -2.77 10.22 -18.10
N HIS A 375 -2.33 11.46 -17.93
CA HIS A 375 -0.96 11.84 -17.64
C HIS A 375 -0.89 12.26 -16.19
N HIS A 376 -0.03 11.60 -15.46
CA HIS A 376 0.31 11.92 -14.09
C HIS A 376 1.55 12.78 -14.04
#